data_e05db6c4b080d2c4cdb6c3fb3640e915
#
_entry.id   e05db6c4b080d2c4cdb6c3fb3640e915
#
_cell.length_a   1.000
_cell.length_b   1.000
_cell.length_c   1.000
_cell.angle_alpha   90.00
_cell.angle_beta   90.00
_cell.angle_gamma   90.00
#
_symmetry.space_group_name_H-M   'P 1'
#
loop_
_entity.id
_entity.type
_entity.pdbx_description
1 polymer ?
#
loop_
_entity_poly.entity_id
_entity_poly.type
_entity_poly.pdbx_seq_one_letter_code
_entity_poly.pdbx_strand_id
1 'polypeptide(L)'
;TYNIGGASSELQNIQIVRKICDLMDDFGIKHPDNIKSTDLIEFVHDRPGHDKRYAIDSSRIKNELNWTAKIDINQGLKDTVRWYLDNENWWQEILKTKSALNRQGNLR
;
A
#
# COMPACT_ATOMS: atom_id res chain seq x y z
N THR A 1 -14.11 17.39 -12.36
CA THR A 1 -13.03 16.58 -11.79
C THR A 1 -13.06 16.68 -10.27
N TYR A 2 -12.95 15.56 -9.57
CA TYR A 2 -12.94 15.48 -8.12
C TYR A 2 -11.71 14.72 -7.64
N ASN A 3 -11.15 15.16 -6.52
CA ASN A 3 -10.18 14.39 -5.77
C ASN A 3 -10.92 13.38 -4.89
N ILE A 4 -10.45 12.14 -4.91
CA ILE A 4 -11.00 11.06 -4.09
C ILE A 4 -9.93 10.61 -3.12
N GLY A 5 -10.19 10.74 -1.84
CA GLY A 5 -9.29 10.34 -0.76
C GLY A 5 -10.03 9.72 0.41
N GLY A 6 -9.31 8.97 1.22
CA GLY A 6 -9.84 8.41 2.46
C GLY A 6 -10.20 9.48 3.49
N ALA A 7 -11.18 9.18 4.33
CA ALA A 7 -11.73 10.13 5.31
C ALA A 7 -10.76 10.46 6.46
N SER A 8 -9.66 9.77 6.62
CA SER A 8 -8.78 9.97 7.77
C SER A 8 -7.38 9.39 7.55
N SER A 9 -6.48 10.03 8.21
CA SER A 9 -5.11 9.66 8.51
C SER A 9 -4.15 9.71 7.34
N GLU A 10 -3.49 10.82 7.29
CA GLU A 10 -2.22 10.98 6.65
C GLU A 10 -1.21 10.05 7.33
N LEU A 11 -1.08 8.83 6.81
CA LEU A 11 -0.08 7.89 7.26
C LEU A 11 1.23 8.09 6.49
N GLN A 12 2.34 8.00 7.20
CA GLN A 12 3.65 7.90 6.57
C GLN A 12 3.79 6.54 5.86
N ASN A 13 4.60 6.49 4.79
CA ASN A 13 4.84 5.27 4.03
C ASN A 13 5.26 4.10 4.93
N ILE A 14 6.18 4.34 5.87
CA ILE A 14 6.64 3.30 6.80
C ILE A 14 5.53 2.74 7.71
N GLN A 15 4.55 3.58 8.09
CA GLN A 15 3.43 3.12 8.90
C GLN A 15 2.50 2.20 8.09
N ILE A 16 2.28 2.51 6.80
CA ILE A 16 1.50 1.65 5.90
C ILE A 16 2.24 0.32 5.68
N VAL A 17 3.54 0.36 5.41
CA VAL A 17 4.36 -0.84 5.22
C VAL A 17 4.30 -1.76 6.44
N ARG A 18 4.48 -1.22 7.66
CA ARG A 18 4.37 -2.01 8.89
C ARG A 18 2.99 -2.63 9.06
N LYS A 19 1.91 -1.88 8.81
CA LYS A 19 0.55 -2.43 8.86
C LYS A 19 0.33 -3.59 7.88
N ILE A 20 0.89 -3.49 6.67
CA ILE A 20 0.83 -4.58 5.69
C ILE A 20 1.60 -5.79 6.20
N CYS A 21 2.80 -5.60 6.75
CA CYS A 21 3.59 -6.69 7.33
C CYS A 21 2.83 -7.41 8.47
N ASP A 22 2.27 -6.64 9.40
CA ASP A 22 1.47 -7.19 10.50
C ASP A 22 0.27 -7.99 9.97
N LEU A 23 -0.43 -7.48 8.96
CA LEU A 23 -1.55 -8.19 8.33
C LEU A 23 -1.11 -9.48 7.63
N MET A 24 0.06 -9.49 6.98
CA MET A 24 0.60 -10.70 6.36
C MET A 24 0.89 -11.78 7.41
N ASP A 25 1.50 -11.40 8.53
CA ASP A 25 1.75 -12.31 9.65
C ASP A 25 0.43 -12.83 10.24
N ASP A 26 -0.57 -11.95 10.44
CA ASP A 26 -1.92 -12.32 10.93
C ASP A 26 -2.65 -13.29 9.98
N PHE A 27 -2.44 -13.17 8.68
CA PHE A 27 -2.98 -14.09 7.68
C PHE A 27 -2.18 -15.39 7.54
N GLY A 28 -1.13 -15.55 8.35
CA GLY A 28 -0.37 -16.80 8.44
C GLY A 28 0.71 -16.96 7.38
N ILE A 29 1.13 -15.87 6.74
CA ILE A 29 2.30 -15.91 5.85
C ILE A 29 3.53 -16.20 6.71
N LYS A 30 4.28 -17.23 6.32
CA LYS A 30 5.49 -17.67 7.02
C LYS A 30 6.71 -17.41 6.16
N HIS A 31 7.73 -16.86 6.79
CA HIS A 31 9.04 -16.66 6.18
C HIS A 31 10.03 -17.73 6.66
N PRO A 32 11.13 -17.98 5.92
CA PRO A 32 12.23 -18.80 6.41
C PRO A 32 12.69 -18.33 7.81
N ASP A 33 13.19 -19.23 8.62
CA ASP A 33 13.70 -18.94 9.97
C ASP A 33 12.70 -18.32 10.95
N ASN A 34 11.40 -18.39 10.65
CA ASN A 34 10.31 -17.84 11.45
C ASN A 34 10.46 -16.34 11.75
N ILE A 35 11.15 -15.58 10.90
CA ILE A 35 11.23 -14.12 11.00
C ILE A 35 9.87 -13.49 10.71
N LYS A 36 9.63 -12.30 11.28
CA LYS A 36 8.41 -11.54 11.00
C LYS A 36 8.51 -10.81 9.68
N SER A 37 7.36 -10.56 9.04
CA SER A 37 7.31 -9.75 7.82
C SER A 37 7.96 -8.37 8.00
N THR A 38 7.86 -7.78 9.21
CA THR A 38 8.52 -6.51 9.54
C THR A 38 10.04 -6.56 9.50
N ASP A 39 10.65 -7.72 9.71
CA ASP A 39 12.11 -7.90 9.69
C ASP A 39 12.67 -7.86 8.26
N LEU A 40 11.80 -7.97 7.26
CA LEU A 40 12.16 -7.85 5.84
C LEU A 40 12.18 -6.38 5.37
N ILE A 41 11.84 -5.42 6.22
CA ILE A 41 11.85 -4.01 5.83
C ILE A 41 13.29 -3.53 5.68
N GLU A 42 13.63 -3.12 4.45
CA GLU A 42 14.93 -2.57 4.13
C GLU A 42 14.81 -1.09 3.73
N PHE A 43 15.64 -0.25 4.35
CA PHE A 43 15.74 1.16 3.98
C PHE A 43 16.77 1.32 2.86
N VAL A 44 16.33 1.86 1.74
CA VAL A 44 17.16 2.07 0.57
C VAL A 44 17.28 3.57 0.28
N HIS A 45 18.28 3.94 -0.53
CA HIS A 45 18.42 5.33 -0.98
C HIS A 45 17.15 5.77 -1.72
N ASP A 46 16.61 6.92 -1.32
CA ASP A 46 15.36 7.41 -1.90
C ASP A 46 15.58 8.10 -3.24
N ARG A 47 14.56 8.11 -4.08
CA ARG A 47 14.60 8.88 -5.35
C ARG A 47 14.50 10.39 -5.05
N PRO A 48 15.13 11.25 -5.87
CA PRO A 48 14.96 12.70 -5.74
C PRO A 48 13.49 13.11 -5.85
N GLY A 49 13.03 13.97 -4.96
CA GLY A 49 11.65 14.49 -4.98
C GLY A 49 10.56 13.50 -4.54
N HIS A 50 10.92 12.45 -3.79
CA HIS A 50 9.92 11.52 -3.27
C HIS A 50 9.10 12.15 -2.14
N ASP A 51 7.78 12.07 -2.26
CA ASP A 51 6.87 12.57 -1.24
C ASP A 51 6.92 11.70 0.02
N LYS A 52 7.10 12.33 1.18
CA LYS A 52 7.11 11.61 2.47
C LYS A 52 5.73 11.14 2.89
N ARG A 53 4.67 11.78 2.39
CA ARG A 53 3.27 11.44 2.63
C ARG A 53 2.41 11.94 1.49
N TYR A 54 1.27 11.31 1.33
CA TYR A 54 0.23 11.74 0.40
C TYR A 54 -0.97 12.23 1.19
N ALA A 55 -1.42 13.46 0.90
CA ALA A 55 -2.61 14.04 1.47
C ALA A 55 -3.52 14.50 0.35
N ILE A 56 -4.78 14.11 0.39
CA ILE A 56 -5.77 14.44 -0.64
C ILE A 56 -6.96 15.13 0.02
N ASP A 57 -7.26 16.34 -0.41
CA ASP A 57 -8.47 17.04 0.01
C ASP A 57 -9.65 16.60 -0.87
N SER A 58 -10.60 15.90 -0.25
CA SER A 58 -11.86 15.44 -0.86
C SER A 58 -13.08 16.29 -0.45
N SER A 59 -12.89 17.50 0.11
CA SER A 59 -13.97 18.36 0.57
C SER A 59 -14.93 18.74 -0.55
N ARG A 60 -14.44 18.97 -1.76
CA ARG A 60 -15.25 19.33 -2.91
C ARG A 60 -16.28 18.26 -3.27
N ILE A 61 -15.87 16.99 -3.39
CA ILE A 61 -16.78 15.90 -3.71
C ILE A 61 -17.80 15.67 -2.59
N LYS A 62 -17.38 15.84 -1.34
CA LYS A 62 -18.29 15.77 -0.19
C LYS A 62 -19.37 16.86 -0.27
N ASN A 63 -18.97 18.11 -0.55
CA ASN A 63 -19.91 19.25 -0.54
C ASN A 63 -20.83 19.24 -1.75
N GLU A 64 -20.35 18.88 -2.94
CA GLU A 64 -21.12 18.93 -4.17
C GLU A 64 -21.96 17.65 -4.42
N LEU A 65 -21.47 16.47 -4.04
CA LEU A 65 -22.12 15.18 -4.30
C LEU A 65 -22.50 14.40 -3.03
N ASN A 66 -22.28 14.98 -1.84
CA ASN A 66 -22.50 14.32 -0.55
C ASN A 66 -21.82 12.94 -0.45
N TRP A 67 -20.67 12.81 -1.13
CA TRP A 67 -19.90 11.57 -1.13
C TRP A 67 -18.79 11.62 -0.08
N THR A 68 -18.64 10.53 0.67
CA THR A 68 -17.53 10.32 1.61
C THR A 68 -17.03 8.89 1.50
N ALA A 69 -15.73 8.69 1.76
CA ALA A 69 -15.18 7.34 1.88
C ALA A 69 -15.82 6.63 3.09
N LYS A 70 -16.32 5.41 2.85
CA LYS A 70 -17.04 4.62 3.87
C LYS A 70 -16.13 3.62 4.60
N ILE A 71 -15.01 3.25 4.00
CA ILE A 71 -14.09 2.24 4.51
C ILE A 71 -12.88 2.98 5.09
N ASP A 72 -12.57 2.72 6.34
CA ASP A 72 -11.35 3.25 6.96
C ASP A 72 -10.09 2.52 6.46
N ILE A 73 -8.92 3.13 6.68
CA ILE A 73 -7.66 2.63 6.16
C ILE A 73 -7.30 1.23 6.69
N ASN A 74 -7.66 0.89 7.94
CA ASN A 74 -7.32 -0.40 8.51
C ASN A 74 -8.14 -1.51 7.86
N GLN A 75 -9.44 -1.30 7.72
CA GLN A 75 -10.31 -2.25 7.04
C GLN A 75 -9.94 -2.35 5.55
N GLY A 76 -9.70 -1.22 4.88
CA GLY A 76 -9.30 -1.19 3.47
C GLY A 76 -7.98 -1.91 3.20
N LEU A 77 -6.96 -1.73 4.05
CA LEU A 77 -5.70 -2.46 3.93
C LEU A 77 -5.89 -3.96 4.16
N LYS A 78 -6.68 -4.34 5.18
CA LYS A 78 -6.98 -5.75 5.47
C LYS A 78 -7.64 -6.44 4.29
N ASP A 79 -8.66 -5.81 3.71
CA ASP A 79 -9.38 -6.35 2.55
C ASP A 79 -8.46 -6.44 1.32
N THR A 80 -7.61 -5.43 1.12
CA THR A 80 -6.65 -5.39 0.02
C THR A 80 -5.60 -6.51 0.14
N VAL A 81 -4.96 -6.66 1.31
CA VAL A 81 -3.98 -7.73 1.52
C VAL A 81 -4.62 -9.09 1.32
N ARG A 82 -5.82 -9.30 1.87
CA ARG A 82 -6.59 -10.54 1.67
C ARG A 82 -6.82 -10.81 0.19
N TRP A 83 -7.26 -9.81 -0.55
CA TRP A 83 -7.52 -9.96 -1.97
C TRP A 83 -6.26 -10.39 -2.75
N TYR A 84 -5.09 -9.79 -2.45
CA TYR A 84 -3.82 -10.17 -3.09
C TYR A 84 -3.44 -11.62 -2.77
N LEU A 85 -3.65 -12.07 -1.53
CA LEU A 85 -3.37 -13.45 -1.14
C LEU A 85 -4.32 -14.45 -1.83
N ASP A 86 -5.59 -14.10 -1.95
CA ASP A 86 -6.61 -14.95 -2.59
C ASP A 86 -6.49 -14.96 -4.12
N ASN A 87 -5.80 -13.99 -4.72
CA ASN A 87 -5.65 -13.83 -6.18
C ASN A 87 -4.18 -13.93 -6.65
N GLU A 88 -3.44 -14.86 -6.08
CA GLU A 88 -2.01 -15.03 -6.35
C GLU A 88 -1.69 -15.21 -7.84
N ASN A 89 -2.45 -15.99 -8.56
CA ASN A 89 -2.24 -16.23 -9.99
C ASN A 89 -2.29 -14.95 -10.82
N TRP A 90 -3.15 -14.00 -10.44
CA TRP A 90 -3.31 -12.74 -11.16
C TRP A 90 -2.04 -11.88 -11.13
N TRP A 91 -1.45 -11.66 -9.96
CA TRP A 91 -0.26 -10.83 -9.87
C TRP A 91 1.02 -11.56 -10.27
N GLN A 92 1.07 -12.89 -10.12
CA GLN A 92 2.20 -13.69 -10.61
C GLN A 92 2.37 -13.58 -12.13
N GLU A 93 1.29 -13.55 -12.90
CA GLU A 93 1.36 -13.35 -14.35
C GLU A 93 1.96 -11.98 -14.71
N ILE A 94 1.61 -10.94 -13.97
CA ILE A 94 2.17 -9.60 -14.16
C ILE A 94 3.68 -9.61 -13.86
N LEU A 95 4.11 -10.29 -12.80
CA LEU A 95 5.52 -10.35 -12.40
C LEU A 95 6.40 -11.15 -13.38
N LYS A 96 5.83 -12.01 -14.23
CA LYS A 96 6.58 -12.71 -15.28
C LYS A 96 7.14 -11.75 -16.34
N THR A 97 6.62 -10.53 -16.45
CA THR A 97 7.15 -9.51 -17.36
C THR A 97 8.36 -8.82 -16.71
N LYS A 98 9.52 -8.85 -17.39
CA LYS A 98 10.79 -8.29 -16.85
C LYS A 98 10.69 -6.82 -16.41
N SER A 99 9.80 -6.04 -16.99
CA SER A 99 9.59 -4.63 -16.66
C SER A 99 8.92 -4.40 -15.31
N ALA A 100 8.18 -5.37 -14.79
CA ALA A 100 7.43 -5.22 -13.55
C ALA A 100 8.34 -5.18 -12.30
N LEU A 101 9.53 -5.76 -12.37
CA LEU A 101 10.47 -5.85 -11.25
C LEU A 101 11.53 -4.74 -11.24
N ASN A 102 11.59 -3.93 -12.28
CA ASN A 102 12.56 -2.83 -12.36
C ASN A 102 12.08 -1.65 -11.51
N ARG A 103 12.90 -1.27 -10.51
CA ARG A 103 12.65 -0.06 -9.72
C ARG A 103 12.64 1.17 -10.63
N GLN A 104 11.49 1.82 -10.74
CA GLN A 104 11.39 3.06 -11.51
C GLN A 104 12.08 4.21 -10.76
N GLY A 105 12.80 5.07 -11.51
CA GLY A 105 13.44 6.26 -10.96
C GLY A 105 14.94 6.12 -10.66
N ASN A 106 15.55 4.97 -10.86
CA ASN A 106 17.01 4.85 -10.91
C ASN A 106 17.47 5.22 -12.33
N LEU A 107 17.72 6.53 -12.55
CA LEU A 107 18.57 6.94 -13.66
C LEU A 107 20.01 6.53 -13.30
N ARG A 108 20.60 5.70 -14.15
CA ARG A 108 22.05 5.42 -14.12
C ARG A 108 22.83 6.67 -14.49
#